data_119182aef27a2a4b657792cc1290743c
#
_entry.id   119182aef27a2a4b657792cc1290743c
#
_cell.length_a   1.000
_cell.length_b   1.000
_cell.length_c   1.000
_cell.angle_alpha   90.00
_cell.angle_beta   90.00
_cell.angle_gamma   90.00
#
_symmetry.space_group_name_H-M   'P 1'
#
loop_
_entity.id
_entity.type
_entity.pdbx_description
1 polymer ?
#
loop_
_entity_poly.entity_id
_entity_poly.type
_entity_poly.pdbx_seq_one_letter_code
_entity_poly.pdbx_strand_id
1 'polypeptide(L)'
;GNPDKLYEWLAARSATANAIVVSSDALIYGGLVDSRTHHLPKDVLTERAERLLKLKAQGGDPFVYVFTTIMRSPKASSAPVEPAYYAEWGPKLFRMGALEDKLDLKEISRKERKELAALQAEIPQAVQDDRAQQFEYSNYGTFAAWRRKR
;
A
#
# COMPACT_ATOMS: atom_id res chain seq x y z
N GLY A 1 -15.16 -3.33 0.93
CA GLY A 1 -15.64 -3.77 2.25
C GLY A 1 -15.71 -2.64 3.27
N ASN A 2 -16.12 -2.95 4.48
CA ASN A 2 -16.19 -1.96 5.58
C ASN A 2 -15.18 -2.35 6.68
N PRO A 3 -14.05 -1.64 6.81
CA PRO A 3 -12.99 -1.95 7.78
C PRO A 3 -13.46 -1.89 9.24
N ASP A 4 -14.36 -0.96 9.57
CA ASP A 4 -14.81 -0.75 10.93
C ASP A 4 -15.69 -1.93 11.40
N LYS A 5 -16.64 -2.36 10.57
CA LYS A 5 -17.46 -3.56 10.85
C LYS A 5 -16.62 -4.83 10.92
N LEU A 6 -15.59 -4.95 10.08
CA LEU A 6 -14.68 -6.08 10.12
C LEU A 6 -13.90 -6.10 11.43
N TYR A 7 -13.41 -4.95 11.87
CA TYR A 7 -12.71 -4.84 13.15
C TYR A 7 -13.61 -5.18 14.33
N GLU A 8 -14.82 -4.64 14.39
CA GLU A 8 -15.82 -4.96 15.42
C GLU A 8 -16.09 -6.47 15.49
N TRP A 9 -16.27 -7.10 14.34
CA TRP A 9 -16.49 -8.53 14.23
C TRP A 9 -15.30 -9.35 14.74
N LEU A 10 -14.07 -8.95 14.39
CA LEU A 10 -12.83 -9.58 14.86
C LEU A 10 -12.66 -9.39 16.37
N ALA A 11 -12.82 -8.17 16.85
CA ALA A 11 -12.67 -7.84 18.27
C ALA A 11 -13.62 -8.65 19.16
N ALA A 12 -14.87 -8.78 18.74
CA ALA A 12 -15.85 -9.59 19.48
C ALA A 12 -15.49 -11.08 19.60
N ARG A 13 -14.61 -11.59 18.72
CA ARG A 13 -14.21 -13.01 18.68
C ARG A 13 -12.79 -13.27 19.17
N SER A 14 -11.98 -12.23 19.28
CA SER A 14 -10.56 -12.36 19.63
C SER A 14 -10.33 -12.95 21.01
N ALA A 15 -11.22 -12.66 21.97
CA ALA A 15 -11.11 -13.17 23.34
C ALA A 15 -11.25 -14.71 23.46
N THR A 16 -11.91 -15.35 22.51
CA THR A 16 -12.13 -16.81 22.50
C THR A 16 -11.38 -17.53 21.39
N ALA A 17 -10.68 -16.80 20.55
CA ALA A 17 -9.91 -17.37 19.45
C ALA A 17 -8.52 -17.83 19.91
N ASN A 18 -8.08 -18.99 19.47
CA ASN A 18 -6.69 -19.45 19.65
C ASN A 18 -5.74 -18.77 18.68
N ALA A 19 -6.22 -18.49 17.46
CA ALA A 19 -5.46 -17.82 16.42
C ALA A 19 -6.37 -16.94 15.56
N ILE A 20 -5.80 -15.85 15.05
CA ILE A 20 -6.44 -14.91 14.12
C ILE A 20 -5.55 -14.79 12.89
N VAL A 21 -6.12 -15.02 11.70
CA VAL A 21 -5.46 -14.75 10.43
C VAL A 21 -6.20 -13.61 9.75
N VAL A 22 -5.51 -12.50 9.47
CA VAL A 22 -6.16 -11.29 8.96
C VAL A 22 -5.37 -10.66 7.82
N SER A 23 -6.11 -10.19 6.79
CA SER A 23 -5.58 -9.36 5.73
C SER A 23 -5.51 -7.91 6.18
N SER A 24 -4.34 -7.29 6.09
CA SER A 24 -4.19 -5.85 6.29
C SER A 24 -4.97 -5.04 5.24
N ASP A 25 -5.08 -5.53 3.99
CA ASP A 25 -5.90 -4.89 2.95
C ASP A 25 -7.36 -4.75 3.37
N ALA A 26 -7.91 -5.80 3.92
CA ALA A 26 -9.30 -5.79 4.37
C ALA A 26 -9.50 -4.92 5.62
N LEU A 27 -8.60 -5.02 6.61
CA LEU A 27 -8.75 -4.36 7.91
C LEU A 27 -8.50 -2.84 7.84
N ILE A 28 -7.58 -2.40 6.98
CA ILE A 28 -7.20 -0.99 6.87
C ILE A 28 -8.05 -0.27 5.82
N TYR A 29 -8.22 -0.87 4.64
CA TYR A 29 -8.82 -0.21 3.48
C TYR A 29 -10.21 -0.74 3.13
N GLY A 30 -10.58 -1.92 3.57
CA GLY A 30 -11.84 -2.58 3.21
C GLY A 30 -11.69 -3.65 2.13
N GLY A 31 -10.54 -3.76 1.48
CA GLY A 31 -10.24 -4.76 0.45
C GLY A 31 -9.00 -4.46 -0.35
N LEU A 32 -8.60 -5.42 -1.17
CA LEU A 32 -7.40 -5.35 -2.00
C LEU A 32 -7.48 -4.21 -3.04
N VAL A 33 -8.62 -4.02 -3.69
CA VAL A 33 -8.81 -2.94 -4.68
C VAL A 33 -8.84 -1.59 -3.99
N ASP A 34 -9.58 -1.49 -2.89
CA ASP A 34 -9.65 -0.27 -2.08
C ASP A 34 -8.27 0.19 -1.61
N SER A 35 -7.34 -0.74 -1.31
CA SER A 35 -5.97 -0.40 -0.89
C SER A 35 -5.13 0.27 -1.99
N ARG A 36 -5.56 0.20 -3.24
CA ARG A 36 -4.87 0.73 -4.42
C ARG A 36 -5.45 2.04 -4.94
N THR A 37 -6.69 2.33 -4.58
CA THR A 37 -7.47 3.45 -5.13
C THR A 37 -8.00 4.40 -4.06
N HIS A 38 -7.60 4.22 -2.79
CA HIS A 38 -8.06 5.06 -1.70
C HIS A 38 -7.45 6.47 -1.73
N HIS A 39 -8.17 7.41 -1.13
CA HIS A 39 -7.71 8.75 -0.82
C HIS A 39 -7.84 9.05 0.69
N LEU A 40 -7.66 8.00 1.53
CA LEU A 40 -7.79 8.10 2.97
C LEU A 40 -6.59 8.86 3.56
N PRO A 41 -6.82 9.76 4.54
CA PRO A 41 -5.75 10.46 5.23
C PRO A 41 -4.87 9.50 6.03
N LYS A 42 -3.62 9.90 6.25
CA LYS A 42 -2.60 9.10 6.94
C LYS A 42 -2.99 8.72 8.38
N ASP A 43 -3.61 9.63 9.10
CA ASP A 43 -4.08 9.41 10.49
C ASP A 43 -5.11 8.29 10.57
N VAL A 44 -6.08 8.27 9.64
CA VAL A 44 -7.08 7.19 9.53
C VAL A 44 -6.40 5.85 9.23
N LEU A 45 -5.42 5.82 8.33
CA LEU A 45 -4.70 4.59 8.00
C LEU A 45 -3.86 4.07 9.18
N THR A 46 -3.21 5.00 9.89
CA THR A 46 -2.41 4.68 11.09
C THR A 46 -3.30 4.13 12.20
N GLU A 47 -4.42 4.78 12.48
CA GLU A 47 -5.38 4.33 13.49
C GLU A 47 -5.89 2.92 13.18
N ARG A 48 -6.27 2.64 11.93
CA ARG A 48 -6.72 1.32 11.51
C ARG A 48 -5.61 0.27 11.59
N ALA A 49 -4.36 0.60 11.29
CA ALA A 49 -3.23 -0.31 11.47
C ALA A 49 -2.99 -0.65 12.96
N GLU A 50 -3.17 0.33 13.85
CA GLU A 50 -3.04 0.12 15.31
C GLU A 50 -4.12 -0.78 15.89
N ARG A 51 -5.26 -0.94 15.21
CA ARG A 51 -6.32 -1.90 15.61
C ARG A 51 -5.82 -3.34 15.71
N LEU A 52 -4.80 -3.71 14.94
CA LEU A 52 -4.17 -5.04 15.01
C LEU A 52 -3.59 -5.33 16.40
N LEU A 53 -3.03 -4.32 17.06
CA LEU A 53 -2.50 -4.47 18.43
C LEU A 53 -3.64 -4.63 19.45
N LYS A 54 -4.72 -3.90 19.23
CA LYS A 54 -5.90 -3.95 20.11
C LYS A 54 -6.56 -5.34 20.10
N LEU A 55 -6.42 -6.12 19.00
CA LEU A 55 -6.93 -7.48 18.95
C LEU A 55 -6.27 -8.40 19.98
N LYS A 56 -4.97 -8.25 20.25
CA LYS A 56 -4.28 -9.01 21.30
C LYS A 56 -4.67 -8.56 22.71
N ALA A 57 -4.95 -7.28 22.89
CA ALA A 57 -5.26 -6.70 24.20
C ALA A 57 -6.68 -7.03 24.72
N GLN A 58 -7.51 -7.71 23.94
CA GLN A 58 -8.91 -8.02 24.28
C GLN A 58 -9.09 -9.23 25.24
N GLY A 59 -8.00 -9.76 25.81
CA GLY A 59 -8.07 -10.70 26.93
C GLY A 59 -7.87 -12.18 26.61
N GLY A 60 -7.75 -12.58 25.36
CA GLY A 60 -7.54 -13.97 24.94
C GLY A 60 -6.10 -14.32 24.54
N ASP A 61 -5.24 -13.34 24.37
CA ASP A 61 -3.89 -13.46 23.78
C ASP A 61 -3.79 -14.41 22.56
N PRO A 62 -4.65 -14.27 21.55
CA PRO A 62 -4.62 -15.12 20.37
C PRO A 62 -3.30 -14.93 19.61
N PHE A 63 -2.84 -15.97 18.93
CA PHE A 63 -1.78 -15.83 17.94
C PHE A 63 -2.33 -15.04 16.73
N VAL A 64 -1.77 -13.86 16.45
CA VAL A 64 -2.23 -13.01 15.36
C VAL A 64 -1.26 -13.08 14.17
N TYR A 65 -1.72 -13.66 13.06
CA TYR A 65 -1.02 -13.73 11.81
C TYR A 65 -1.59 -12.70 10.83
N VAL A 66 -0.76 -11.74 10.40
CA VAL A 66 -1.15 -10.71 9.45
C VAL A 66 -0.45 -10.95 8.13
N PHE A 67 -1.20 -11.01 7.04
CA PHE A 67 -0.64 -11.00 5.70
C PHE A 67 -0.95 -9.69 4.99
N THR A 68 0.00 -9.23 4.21
CA THR A 68 -0.03 -7.94 3.52
C THR A 68 0.32 -8.14 2.05
N THR A 69 -0.50 -7.59 1.17
CA THR A 69 -0.21 -7.61 -0.26
C THR A 69 0.73 -6.46 -0.62
N ILE A 70 1.79 -6.75 -1.36
CA ILE A 70 2.69 -5.72 -1.89
C ILE A 70 2.11 -5.20 -3.20
N MET A 71 1.87 -3.88 -3.25
CA MET A 71 1.40 -3.22 -4.46
C MET A 71 2.48 -3.24 -5.54
N ARG A 72 2.10 -3.62 -6.75
CA ARG A 72 2.96 -3.56 -7.94
C ARG A 72 2.63 -2.35 -8.80
N SER A 73 3.57 -1.90 -9.62
CA SER A 73 3.31 -1.01 -10.75
C SER A 73 3.07 -1.87 -12.00
N PRO A 74 1.83 -1.95 -12.53
CA PRO A 74 1.57 -2.72 -13.74
C PRO A 74 2.16 -2.03 -14.97
N LYS A 75 2.63 -2.83 -15.94
CA LYS A 75 3.13 -2.33 -17.23
C LYS A 75 2.01 -1.85 -18.17
N ALA A 76 0.79 -2.28 -17.93
CA ALA A 76 -0.36 -1.99 -18.77
C ALA A 76 -0.93 -0.59 -18.50
N SER A 77 -1.49 0.03 -19.54
CA SER A 77 -2.17 1.34 -19.48
C SER A 77 -3.65 1.23 -19.09
N SER A 78 -4.20 0.03 -18.97
CA SER A 78 -5.59 -0.18 -18.59
C SER A 78 -5.68 -1.24 -17.51
N ALA A 79 -5.95 -0.81 -16.29
CA ALA A 79 -6.30 -1.72 -15.23
C ALA A 79 -7.45 -1.10 -14.44
N PRO A 80 -8.61 -1.77 -14.33
CA PRO A 80 -9.79 -1.21 -13.65
C PRO A 80 -9.58 -0.97 -12.15
N VAL A 81 -8.42 -1.39 -11.63
CA VAL A 81 -8.02 -1.26 -10.22
C VAL A 81 -6.91 -0.22 -10.01
N GLU A 82 -6.55 0.53 -11.04
CA GLU A 82 -5.55 1.61 -10.96
C GLU A 82 -6.24 2.97 -11.07
N PRO A 83 -5.61 4.06 -10.58
CA PRO A 83 -6.12 5.43 -10.77
C PRO A 83 -6.29 5.79 -12.26
N ALA A 84 -7.22 6.69 -12.56
CA ALA A 84 -7.59 7.05 -13.94
C ALA A 84 -6.40 7.53 -14.80
N TYR A 85 -5.42 8.23 -14.21
CA TYR A 85 -4.22 8.69 -14.93
C TYR A 85 -3.36 7.53 -15.46
N TYR A 86 -3.57 6.32 -14.98
CA TYR A 86 -2.84 5.15 -15.45
C TYR A 86 -3.14 4.81 -16.93
N ALA A 87 -4.32 5.19 -17.43
CA ALA A 87 -4.67 5.03 -18.84
C ALA A 87 -3.68 5.75 -19.78
N GLU A 88 -3.19 6.91 -19.35
CA GLU A 88 -2.23 7.73 -20.10
C GLU A 88 -0.77 7.46 -19.71
N TRP A 89 -0.50 7.39 -18.40
CA TRP A 89 0.85 7.40 -17.87
C TRP A 89 1.37 6.03 -17.38
N GLY A 90 0.54 5.01 -17.33
CA GLY A 90 0.86 3.72 -16.74
C GLY A 90 2.18 3.09 -17.23
N PRO A 91 2.42 2.92 -18.56
CA PRO A 91 3.67 2.38 -19.07
C PRO A 91 4.90 3.22 -18.72
N LYS A 92 4.76 4.55 -18.70
CA LYS A 92 5.83 5.48 -18.35
C LYS A 92 6.14 5.45 -16.86
N LEU A 93 5.12 5.41 -16.01
CA LEU A 93 5.27 5.22 -14.56
C LEU A 93 5.95 3.89 -14.23
N PHE A 94 5.56 2.82 -14.89
CA PHE A 94 6.23 1.53 -14.75
C PHE A 94 7.71 1.60 -15.12
N ARG A 95 8.03 2.25 -16.25
CA ARG A 95 9.42 2.39 -16.71
C ARG A 95 10.23 3.30 -15.79
N MET A 96 9.64 4.41 -15.34
CA MET A 96 10.27 5.33 -14.39
C MET A 96 10.63 4.60 -13.08
N GLY A 97 9.70 3.88 -12.48
CA GLY A 97 9.94 3.12 -11.25
C GLY A 97 11.02 2.05 -11.42
N ALA A 98 11.07 1.35 -12.57
CA ALA A 98 12.13 0.38 -12.84
C ALA A 98 13.51 1.02 -12.98
N LEU A 99 13.59 2.26 -13.45
CA LEU A 99 14.85 3.01 -13.56
C LEU A 99 15.27 3.61 -12.21
N GLU A 100 14.33 4.02 -11.38
CA GLU A 100 14.57 4.45 -10.01
C GLU A 100 15.13 3.31 -9.16
N ASP A 101 14.55 2.11 -9.27
CA ASP A 101 15.04 0.91 -8.60
C ASP A 101 16.50 0.58 -9.02
N LYS A 102 16.80 0.64 -10.33
CA LYS A 102 18.19 0.51 -10.81
C LYS A 102 19.13 1.61 -10.30
N LEU A 103 18.61 2.83 -10.11
CA LEU A 103 19.39 3.93 -9.55
C LEU A 103 19.75 3.64 -8.09
N ASP A 104 18.81 3.19 -7.30
CA ASP A 104 18.99 2.85 -5.89
C ASP A 104 19.97 1.68 -5.71
N LEU A 105 19.89 0.68 -6.61
CA LEU A 105 20.82 -0.46 -6.66
C LEU A 105 22.19 -0.10 -7.25
N LYS A 106 22.40 1.13 -7.75
CA LYS A 106 23.62 1.60 -8.44
C LYS A 106 23.94 0.83 -9.72
N GLU A 107 22.93 0.25 -10.36
CA GLU A 107 23.02 -0.55 -11.58
C GLU A 107 22.60 0.21 -12.85
N ILE A 108 22.22 1.48 -12.71
CA ILE A 108 21.72 2.30 -13.82
C ILE A 108 22.85 2.79 -14.74
N SER A 109 22.70 2.56 -16.04
CA SER A 109 23.63 3.06 -17.05
C SER A 109 23.47 4.56 -17.33
N ARG A 110 24.46 5.19 -18.00
CA ARG A 110 24.39 6.60 -18.41
C ARG A 110 23.20 6.89 -19.32
N LYS A 111 22.83 5.95 -20.21
CA LYS A 111 21.69 6.07 -21.11
C LYS A 111 20.38 6.04 -20.32
N GLU A 112 20.26 5.11 -19.39
CA GLU A 112 19.08 4.96 -18.55
C GLU A 112 18.89 6.16 -17.61
N ARG A 113 19.97 6.78 -17.10
CA ARG A 113 19.85 8.03 -16.33
C ARG A 113 19.25 9.18 -17.13
N LYS A 114 19.62 9.28 -18.42
CA LYS A 114 19.04 10.29 -19.33
C LYS A 114 17.56 9.98 -19.60
N GLU A 115 17.22 8.72 -19.77
CA GLU A 115 15.85 8.26 -19.95
C GLU A 115 15.00 8.56 -18.70
N LEU A 116 15.52 8.29 -17.50
CA LEU A 116 14.85 8.60 -16.24
C LEU A 116 14.56 10.10 -16.11
N ALA A 117 15.56 10.94 -16.37
CA ALA A 117 15.38 12.40 -16.33
C ALA A 117 14.34 12.89 -17.35
N ALA A 118 14.30 12.29 -18.54
CA ALA A 118 13.29 12.62 -19.55
C ALA A 118 11.86 12.21 -19.09
N LEU A 119 11.69 11.02 -18.50
CA LEU A 119 10.41 10.56 -17.97
C LEU A 119 9.93 11.43 -16.79
N GLN A 120 10.83 11.80 -15.89
CA GLN A 120 10.51 12.69 -14.77
C GLN A 120 10.10 14.10 -15.24
N ALA A 121 10.66 14.59 -16.34
CA ALA A 121 10.27 15.87 -16.93
C ALA A 121 8.95 15.78 -17.73
N GLU A 122 8.62 14.63 -18.30
CA GLU A 122 7.45 14.43 -19.14
C GLU A 122 6.18 14.14 -18.33
N ILE A 123 6.28 13.30 -17.28
CA ILE A 123 5.13 12.91 -16.45
C ILE A 123 4.75 14.10 -15.56
N PRO A 124 3.47 14.56 -15.54
CA PRO A 124 3.06 15.66 -14.69
C PRO A 124 3.41 15.42 -13.22
N GLN A 125 3.92 16.43 -12.53
CA GLN A 125 4.35 16.32 -11.13
C GLN A 125 3.22 15.82 -10.23
N ALA A 126 1.99 16.30 -10.43
CA ALA A 126 0.83 15.84 -9.67
C ALA A 126 0.57 14.32 -9.79
N VAL A 127 0.86 13.72 -10.96
CA VAL A 127 0.77 12.27 -11.18
C VAL A 127 1.87 11.53 -10.44
N GLN A 128 3.08 12.08 -10.46
CA GLN A 128 4.22 11.51 -9.72
C GLN A 128 3.98 11.56 -8.22
N ASP A 129 3.48 12.68 -7.71
CA ASP A 129 3.19 12.88 -6.28
C ASP A 129 2.07 11.95 -5.82
N ASP A 130 0.97 11.83 -6.57
CA ASP A 130 -0.12 10.90 -6.25
C ASP A 130 0.38 9.45 -6.25
N ARG A 131 1.21 9.08 -7.22
CA ARG A 131 1.78 7.73 -7.28
C ARG A 131 2.73 7.44 -6.11
N ALA A 132 3.59 8.38 -5.74
CA ALA A 132 4.46 8.27 -4.58
C ALA A 132 3.64 8.14 -3.30
N GLN A 133 2.59 8.93 -3.14
CA GLN A 133 1.67 8.85 -2.02
C GLN A 133 0.93 7.51 -1.96
N GLN A 134 0.48 6.97 -3.10
CA GLN A 134 -0.14 5.66 -3.18
C GLN A 134 0.82 4.54 -2.71
N PHE A 135 2.11 4.62 -3.04
CA PHE A 135 3.11 3.68 -2.53
C PHE A 135 3.39 3.86 -1.05
N GLU A 136 3.56 5.10 -0.58
CA GLU A 136 3.82 5.39 0.83
C GLU A 136 2.64 4.95 1.73
N TYR A 137 1.42 5.16 1.27
CA TYR A 137 0.20 4.85 2.02
C TYR A 137 -0.50 3.58 1.53
N SER A 138 0.13 2.79 0.67
CA SER A 138 -0.30 1.42 0.41
C SER A 138 -0.10 0.56 1.65
N ASN A 139 -0.71 -0.60 1.67
CA ASN A 139 -0.56 -1.56 2.76
C ASN A 139 0.87 -1.75 3.23
N TYR A 140 1.78 -1.99 2.28
CA TYR A 140 3.18 -2.23 2.61
C TYR A 140 3.83 -1.00 3.24
N GLY A 141 3.66 0.18 2.66
CA GLY A 141 4.22 1.44 3.17
C GLY A 141 3.68 1.79 4.55
N THR A 142 2.36 1.74 4.73
CA THR A 142 1.69 2.00 6.01
C THR A 142 2.14 1.00 7.08
N PHE A 143 2.15 -0.28 6.77
CA PHE A 143 2.55 -1.32 7.69
C PHE A 143 4.05 -1.29 8.00
N ALA A 144 4.91 -1.05 7.02
CA ALA A 144 6.35 -0.91 7.21
C ALA A 144 6.70 0.34 8.03
N ALA A 145 6.01 1.46 7.82
CA ALA A 145 6.18 2.67 8.60
C ALA A 145 5.76 2.47 10.07
N TRP A 146 4.64 1.78 10.28
CA TRP A 146 4.16 1.42 11.60
C TRP A 146 5.14 0.48 12.33
N ARG A 147 5.65 -0.57 11.66
CA ARG A 147 6.60 -1.53 12.24
C ARG A 147 7.91 -0.86 12.65
N ARG A 148 8.38 0.14 11.91
CA ARG A 148 9.64 0.88 12.23
C ARG A 148 9.53 1.76 13.47
N LYS A 149 8.33 2.11 13.91
CA LYS A 149 8.08 2.92 15.12
C LYS A 149 8.00 2.08 16.41
N ARG A 150 8.15 0.76 16.31
CA ARG A 150 8.12 -0.19 17.41
C ARG A 150 9.40 -0.97 17.51
#